data_c6eb5a9ddd24973bdb8e8b6750c94432
#
_entry.id   c6eb5a9ddd24973bdb8e8b6750c94432
#
_cell.length_a   1.000
_cell.length_b   1.000
_cell.length_c   1.000
_cell.angle_alpha   90.00
_cell.angle_beta   90.00
_cell.angle_gamma   90.00
#
_symmetry.space_group_name_H-M   'P 1'
#
loop_
_entity.id
_entity.type
_entity.pdbx_description
1 polymer ?
#
loop_
_entity_poly.entity_id
_entity_poly.type
_entity_poly.pdbx_seq_one_letter_code
_entity_poly.pdbx_strand_id
1 'polypeptide(L)'
;MIEAFLAASRNGDFEALLEVLDPDVVFRVDAGGVPPRARPPVEGAEAVAAQILERGAPFARFARPAIVNGNAGVVVIPRKQPVAVVGFVVADGRIAEIDVIADHAKLGRLGR
;
A
#
# COMPACT_ATOMS: atom_id res chain seq x y z
N MET A 1 -5.23 12.09 4.67
CA MET A 1 -4.35 10.97 5.07
C MET A 1 -3.77 10.24 3.85
N ILE A 2 -4.60 9.68 3.00
CA ILE A 2 -4.13 8.93 1.82
C ILE A 2 -3.38 9.83 0.85
N GLU A 3 -3.84 11.06 0.65
CA GLU A 3 -3.16 12.01 -0.22
C GLU A 3 -1.77 12.36 0.28
N ALA A 4 -1.62 12.54 1.58
CA ALA A 4 -0.31 12.81 2.20
C ALA A 4 0.62 11.61 2.03
N PHE A 5 0.09 10.40 2.21
CA PHE A 5 0.84 9.17 1.98
C PHE A 5 1.33 9.07 0.53
N LEU A 6 0.44 9.32 -0.44
CA LEU A 6 0.80 9.26 -1.85
C LEU A 6 1.82 10.32 -2.23
N ALA A 7 1.66 11.54 -1.73
CA ALA A 7 2.61 12.61 -2.01
C ALA A 7 4.00 12.27 -1.47
N ALA A 8 4.07 11.76 -0.25
CA ALA A 8 5.34 11.35 0.34
C ALA A 8 5.99 10.21 -0.44
N SER A 9 5.18 9.23 -0.87
CA SER A 9 5.67 8.10 -1.66
C SER A 9 6.21 8.54 -3.02
N ARG A 10 5.49 9.43 -3.71
CA ARG A 10 5.89 9.95 -5.03
C ARG A 10 7.16 10.79 -4.96
N ASN A 11 7.31 11.54 -3.89
CA ASN A 11 8.44 12.44 -3.71
C ASN A 11 9.66 11.75 -3.07
N GLY A 12 9.53 10.49 -2.67
CA GLY A 12 10.59 9.79 -1.97
C GLY A 12 10.90 10.40 -0.62
N ASP A 13 9.90 10.97 0.04
CA ASP A 13 10.06 11.72 1.28
C ASP A 13 9.89 10.82 2.49
N PHE A 14 11.01 10.29 2.98
CA PHE A 14 11.04 9.37 4.11
C PHE A 14 10.44 9.99 5.37
N GLU A 15 10.80 11.22 5.67
CA GLU A 15 10.33 11.92 6.88
C GLU A 15 8.81 12.14 6.84
N ALA A 16 8.29 12.52 5.67
CA ALA A 16 6.85 12.71 5.51
C ALA A 16 6.09 11.40 5.68
N LEU A 17 6.66 10.27 5.23
CA LEU A 17 6.06 8.95 5.48
C LEU A 17 6.03 8.64 6.97
N LEU A 18 7.10 8.93 7.70
CA LEU A 18 7.13 8.68 9.14
C LEU A 18 6.03 9.47 9.88
N GLU A 19 5.69 10.66 9.39
CA GLU A 19 4.65 11.48 10.00
C GLU A 19 3.25 10.87 9.89
N VAL A 20 2.97 10.15 8.82
CA VAL A 20 1.64 9.56 8.59
C VAL A 20 1.53 8.11 9.05
N LEU A 21 2.65 7.45 9.33
CA LEU A 21 2.66 6.06 9.78
C LEU A 21 2.67 5.97 11.30
N ASP A 22 1.87 5.03 11.82
CA ASP A 22 1.94 4.69 13.24
C ASP A 22 3.32 4.07 13.53
N PRO A 23 3.94 4.36 14.70
CA PRO A 23 5.22 3.74 15.05
C PRO A 23 5.22 2.21 14.99
N ASP A 24 4.06 1.59 15.21
CA ASP A 24 3.90 0.13 15.18
C ASP A 24 3.21 -0.35 13.92
N VAL A 25 3.22 0.43 12.84
CA VAL A 25 2.53 0.10 11.59
C VAL A 25 2.99 -1.27 11.06
N VAL A 26 2.03 -2.01 10.50
CA VAL A 26 2.27 -3.33 9.91
C VAL A 26 1.97 -3.26 8.40
N PHE A 27 2.90 -3.77 7.61
CA PHE A 27 2.80 -3.79 6.16
C PHE A 27 2.82 -5.25 5.68
N ARG A 28 1.76 -5.64 4.96
CA ARG A 28 1.62 -7.01 4.42
C ARG A 28 1.42 -6.95 2.92
N VAL A 29 1.97 -7.96 2.23
CA VAL A 29 1.78 -8.11 0.78
C VAL A 29 1.22 -9.50 0.51
N ASP A 30 0.10 -9.54 -0.22
CA ASP A 30 -0.49 -10.78 -0.75
C ASP A 30 -0.27 -10.78 -2.26
N ALA A 31 0.73 -11.53 -2.70
CA ALA A 31 1.04 -11.66 -4.12
C ALA A 31 0.34 -12.87 -4.76
N GLY A 32 -0.41 -13.65 -3.99
CA GLY A 32 -1.07 -14.85 -4.48
C GLY A 32 -0.13 -16.01 -4.69
N GLY A 33 -0.61 -16.98 -5.44
CA GLY A 33 0.15 -18.20 -5.75
C GLY A 33 -0.33 -19.42 -4.97
N VAL A 34 0.09 -20.61 -5.41
CA VAL A 34 -0.25 -21.87 -4.76
C VAL A 34 1.03 -22.70 -4.64
N PRO A 35 1.53 -22.97 -3.42
CA PRO A 35 1.06 -22.41 -2.16
C PRO A 35 1.25 -20.90 -2.09
N PRO A 36 0.44 -20.23 -1.26
CA PRO A 36 0.59 -18.76 -1.11
C PRO A 36 2.02 -18.43 -0.70
N ARG A 37 2.58 -17.43 -1.36
CA ARG A 37 3.90 -16.93 -0.97
C ARG A 37 3.73 -16.06 0.26
N ALA A 38 3.78 -16.69 1.42
CA ALA A 38 3.73 -15.96 2.67
C ALA A 38 5.06 -15.23 2.86
N ARG A 39 5.01 -13.90 2.80
CA ARG A 39 6.12 -13.07 3.21
C ARG A 39 5.82 -12.60 4.62
N PRO A 40 6.82 -12.63 5.52
CA PRO A 40 6.60 -12.08 6.85
C PRO A 40 6.22 -10.60 6.73
N PRO A 41 5.29 -10.13 7.57
CA PRO A 41 4.95 -8.71 7.54
C PRO A 41 6.14 -7.86 7.96
N VAL A 42 6.20 -6.63 7.41
CA VAL A 42 7.18 -5.64 7.83
C VAL A 42 6.53 -4.81 8.93
N GLU A 43 7.20 -4.63 10.04
CA GLU A 43 6.68 -3.90 11.19
C GLU A 43 7.55 -2.70 11.55
N GLY A 44 6.90 -1.62 11.98
CA GLY A 44 7.56 -0.41 12.40
C GLY A 44 7.66 0.63 11.30
N ALA A 45 7.49 1.90 11.68
CA ALA A 45 7.39 3.01 10.72
C ALA A 45 8.64 3.15 9.84
N GLU A 46 9.82 3.03 10.42
CA GLU A 46 11.06 3.19 9.64
C GLU A 46 11.24 2.07 8.62
N ALA A 47 11.03 0.82 9.03
CA ALA A 47 11.16 -0.32 8.13
C ALA A 47 10.10 -0.28 7.03
N VAL A 48 8.87 0.08 7.38
CA VAL A 48 7.78 0.19 6.41
C VAL A 48 8.02 1.32 5.43
N ALA A 49 8.45 2.49 5.90
CA ALA A 49 8.77 3.62 5.02
C ALA A 49 9.90 3.27 4.05
N ALA A 50 10.95 2.60 4.53
CA ALA A 50 12.05 2.15 3.67
C ALA A 50 11.56 1.17 2.60
N GLN A 51 10.70 0.24 2.98
CA GLN A 51 10.12 -0.74 2.05
C GLN A 51 9.29 -0.05 0.97
N ILE A 52 8.46 0.93 1.36
CA ILE A 52 7.63 1.68 0.42
C ILE A 52 8.50 2.44 -0.58
N LEU A 53 9.53 3.14 -0.12
CA LEU A 53 10.39 3.92 -1.02
C LEU A 53 11.25 3.04 -1.91
N GLU A 54 11.70 1.90 -1.40
CA GLU A 54 12.54 0.99 -2.17
C GLU A 54 11.76 0.24 -3.24
N ARG A 55 10.59 -0.29 -2.89
CA ARG A 55 9.83 -1.18 -3.77
C ARG A 55 8.58 -0.55 -4.37
N GLY A 56 8.00 0.42 -3.70
CA GLY A 56 6.77 1.08 -4.15
C GLY A 56 7.01 2.26 -5.07
N ALA A 57 8.18 2.88 -5.03
CA ALA A 57 8.45 4.10 -5.79
C ALA A 57 8.16 3.97 -7.30
N PRO A 58 8.52 2.87 -7.99
CA PRO A 58 8.21 2.75 -9.41
C PRO A 58 6.72 2.75 -9.74
N PHE A 59 5.88 2.40 -8.77
CA PHE A 59 4.43 2.31 -8.96
C PHE A 59 3.67 3.52 -8.41
N ALA A 60 4.33 4.36 -7.60
CA ALA A 60 3.66 5.46 -6.89
C ALA A 60 2.97 6.45 -7.84
N ARG A 61 3.55 6.74 -8.99
CA ARG A 61 2.97 7.66 -9.97
C ARG A 61 1.70 7.12 -10.62
N PHE A 62 1.46 5.81 -10.55
CA PHE A 62 0.27 5.16 -11.09
C PHE A 62 -0.77 4.88 -10.02
N ALA A 63 -0.49 5.28 -8.79
CA ALA A 63 -1.37 5.06 -7.65
C ALA A 63 -2.46 6.12 -7.61
N ARG A 64 -3.70 5.69 -7.40
CA ARG A 64 -4.86 6.58 -7.33
C ARG A 64 -5.71 6.25 -6.13
N PRO A 65 -6.28 7.25 -5.45
CA PRO A 65 -7.23 7.00 -4.37
C PRO A 65 -8.42 6.18 -4.86
N ALA A 66 -8.89 5.28 -4.03
CA ALA A 66 -10.05 4.44 -4.33
C ALA A 66 -10.73 4.02 -3.04
N ILE A 67 -11.93 3.47 -3.14
CA ILE A 67 -12.58 2.84 -2.00
C ILE A 67 -12.28 1.34 -2.07
N VAL A 68 -11.68 0.82 -1.00
CA VAL A 68 -11.29 -0.58 -0.89
C VAL A 68 -11.99 -1.16 0.34
N ASN A 69 -12.91 -2.10 0.11
CA ASN A 69 -13.70 -2.72 1.17
C ASN A 69 -14.41 -1.69 2.07
N GLY A 70 -14.96 -0.63 1.45
CA GLY A 70 -15.67 0.42 2.16
C GLY A 70 -14.81 1.48 2.82
N ASN A 71 -13.49 1.38 2.71
CA ASN A 71 -12.55 2.32 3.31
C ASN A 71 -11.68 2.97 2.25
N ALA A 72 -11.11 4.13 2.58
CA ALA A 72 -10.18 4.78 1.68
C ALA A 72 -8.96 3.90 1.46
N GLY A 73 -8.53 3.79 0.21
CA GLY A 73 -7.38 3.00 -0.17
C GLY A 73 -6.75 3.54 -1.43
N VAL A 74 -5.97 2.70 -2.09
CA VAL A 74 -5.23 3.07 -3.29
C VAL A 74 -5.30 1.91 -4.28
N VAL A 75 -5.48 2.24 -5.55
CA VAL A 75 -5.35 1.29 -6.65
C VAL A 75 -4.18 1.73 -7.53
N VAL A 76 -3.37 0.76 -7.97
CA VAL A 76 -2.24 1.03 -8.85
C VAL A 76 -2.58 0.54 -10.25
N ILE A 77 -2.73 1.50 -11.18
CA ILE A 77 -3.14 1.23 -12.56
C ILE A 77 -2.11 1.84 -13.51
N PRO A 78 -1.04 1.10 -13.88
CA PRO A 78 -0.03 1.63 -14.80
C PRO A 78 -0.54 1.74 -16.24
N ARG A 79 -1.51 0.92 -16.60
CA ARG A 79 -2.12 0.94 -17.93
C ARG A 79 -3.64 0.89 -17.78
N LYS A 80 -4.28 -0.12 -18.35
CA LYS A 80 -5.75 -0.26 -18.30
C LYS A 80 -6.25 -1.14 -17.16
N GLN A 81 -5.37 -1.95 -16.57
CA GLN A 81 -5.74 -2.91 -15.54
C GLN A 81 -4.96 -2.65 -14.25
N PRO A 82 -5.61 -2.83 -13.11
CA PRO A 82 -4.91 -2.70 -11.84
C PRO A 82 -3.88 -3.81 -11.65
N VAL A 83 -2.71 -3.47 -11.11
CA VAL A 83 -1.68 -4.43 -10.75
C VAL A 83 -1.59 -4.62 -9.24
N ALA A 84 -2.14 -3.71 -8.47
CA ALA A 84 -2.18 -3.82 -7.02
C ALA A 84 -3.31 -2.98 -6.45
N VAL A 85 -3.82 -3.41 -5.32
CA VAL A 85 -4.79 -2.67 -4.52
C VAL A 85 -4.21 -2.58 -3.11
N VAL A 86 -4.27 -1.39 -2.52
CA VAL A 86 -3.70 -1.15 -1.20
C VAL A 86 -4.81 -0.70 -0.27
N GLY A 87 -5.04 -1.47 0.78
CA GLY A 87 -5.97 -1.12 1.84
C GLY A 87 -5.23 -0.58 3.05
N PHE A 88 -5.86 0.31 3.78
CA PHE A 88 -5.28 0.94 4.96
C PHE A 88 -6.21 0.80 6.14
N VAL A 89 -5.63 0.63 7.33
CA VAL A 89 -6.32 0.82 8.59
C VAL A 89 -5.74 2.05 9.26
N VAL A 90 -6.59 3.03 9.53
CA VAL A 90 -6.19 4.27 10.20
C VAL A 90 -6.67 4.22 11.64
N ALA A 91 -5.79 4.48 12.58
CA ALA A 91 -6.11 4.54 14.00
C ALA A 91 -5.36 5.73 14.61
N ASP A 92 -6.06 6.50 15.43
CA ASP A 92 -5.50 7.67 16.13
C ASP A 92 -4.83 8.67 15.18
N GLY A 93 -5.41 8.86 13.98
CA GLY A 93 -4.91 9.81 12.99
C GLY A 93 -3.66 9.37 12.23
N ARG A 94 -3.28 8.10 12.34
CA ARG A 94 -2.13 7.55 11.64
C ARG A 94 -2.46 6.21 11.00
N ILE A 95 -1.67 5.84 9.99
CA ILE A 95 -1.85 4.56 9.30
C ILE A 95 -1.26 3.46 10.17
N ALA A 96 -2.12 2.56 10.65
CA ALA A 96 -1.74 1.45 11.53
C ALA A 96 -1.45 0.18 10.75
N GLU A 97 -2.11 -0.04 9.61
CA GLU A 97 -1.89 -1.22 8.78
C GLU A 97 -1.98 -0.84 7.31
N ILE A 98 -1.14 -1.50 6.51
CA ILE A 98 -1.14 -1.39 5.05
C ILE A 98 -1.17 -2.80 4.50
N ASP A 99 -2.18 -3.12 3.69
CA ASP A 99 -2.33 -4.42 3.06
C ASP A 99 -2.32 -4.24 1.55
N VAL A 100 -1.32 -4.81 0.88
CA VAL A 100 -1.16 -4.76 -0.57
C VAL A 100 -1.63 -6.09 -1.15
N ILE A 101 -2.56 -6.02 -2.10
CA ILE A 101 -3.02 -7.19 -2.85
C ILE A 101 -2.53 -7.04 -4.28
N ALA A 102 -1.67 -7.95 -4.69
CA ALA A 102 -1.10 -8.00 -6.04
C ALA A 102 -1.36 -9.35 -6.72
N ASP A 103 -2.43 -10.03 -6.31
CA ASP A 103 -2.84 -11.30 -6.87
C ASP A 103 -3.76 -11.07 -8.07
N HIS A 104 -3.31 -11.45 -9.25
CA HIS A 104 -4.05 -11.25 -10.50
C HIS A 104 -5.44 -11.88 -10.47
N ALA A 105 -5.63 -13.02 -9.82
CA ALA A 105 -6.92 -13.66 -9.72
C ALA A 105 -7.91 -12.81 -8.91
N LYS A 106 -7.46 -12.24 -7.80
CA LYS A 106 -8.29 -11.35 -6.98
C LYS A 106 -8.54 -10.01 -7.66
N LEU A 107 -7.52 -9.45 -8.32
CA LEU A 107 -7.64 -8.16 -9.02
C LEU A 107 -8.57 -8.25 -10.23
N GLY A 108 -8.60 -9.38 -10.91
CA GLY A 108 -9.52 -9.60 -12.02
C GLY A 108 -10.97 -9.52 -11.61
N ARG A 109 -11.30 -9.87 -10.38
CA ARG A 109 -12.66 -9.74 -9.84
C ARG A 109 -13.01 -8.29 -9.54
N LEU A 110 -12.04 -7.49 -9.14
CA LEU A 110 -12.23 -6.08 -8.82
C LEU A 110 -12.39 -5.22 -10.07
N GLY A 111 -11.84 -5.66 -11.19
CA GLY A 111 -11.90 -4.94 -12.46
C GLY A 111 -13.22 -5.07 -13.21
N ARG A 112 -14.23 -5.64 -12.61
CA ARG A 112 -15.53 -5.87 -13.24
C ARG A 112 -16.63 -4.99 -12.67
#